data_752d65fb2c97d1bbb909b31a6d6f6cb3
#
_entry.id   752d65fb2c97d1bbb909b31a6d6f6cb3
#
_cell.length_a   1.000
_cell.length_b   1.000
_cell.length_c   1.000
_cell.angle_alpha   90.00
_cell.angle_beta   90.00
_cell.angle_gamma   90.00
#
_symmetry.space_group_name_H-M   'P 1'
#
loop_
_entity.id
_entity.type
_entity.pdbx_description
1 polymer ?
#
loop_
_entity_poly.entity_id
_entity_poly.type
_entity_poly.pdbx_seq_one_letter_code
_entity_poly.pdbx_strand_id
1 'polypeptide(L)'
;MDENKRIVEINGVKLEVDLSTARVVDEYRVGQNVKVLMKEYGNWHAVPGVITEFVNFKEQPTIVIAVFKEDYSGCNIEFIYYNEENAEKYELAPTCEHELKLNKERAVDKFNVKIEQYKAKIAEIEAKRDYFLKYFDKHFSEKEED
;
A
#
# COMPACT_ATOMS: atom_id res chain seq x y z
N MET A 1 -18.22 11.20 -43.27
CA MET A 1 -17.92 10.65 -41.93
C MET A 1 -16.47 11.02 -41.59
N ASP A 2 -16.28 11.57 -40.44
CA ASP A 2 -14.96 11.96 -40.01
C ASP A 2 -14.13 10.72 -39.63
N GLU A 3 -12.98 10.53 -40.29
CA GLU A 3 -12.12 9.38 -40.07
C GLU A 3 -11.53 9.32 -38.68
N ASN A 4 -11.51 10.43 -37.96
CA ASN A 4 -10.95 10.54 -36.62
C ASN A 4 -11.94 10.21 -35.51
N LYS A 5 -13.18 9.90 -35.85
CA LYS A 5 -14.18 9.60 -34.85
C LYS A 5 -14.36 8.11 -34.63
N ARG A 6 -14.51 7.72 -33.37
CA ARG A 6 -14.75 6.35 -32.94
C ARG A 6 -15.89 6.33 -31.94
N ILE A 7 -16.67 5.27 -31.97
CA ILE A 7 -17.69 5.02 -30.96
C ILE A 7 -17.12 4.02 -29.97
N VAL A 8 -17.12 4.40 -28.68
CA VAL A 8 -16.71 3.52 -27.59
C VAL A 8 -17.89 3.30 -26.66
N GLU A 9 -17.96 2.13 -26.06
CA GLU A 9 -19.00 1.80 -25.09
C GLU A 9 -18.37 1.60 -23.72
N ILE A 10 -18.87 2.38 -22.75
CA ILE A 10 -18.39 2.32 -21.36
C ILE A 10 -19.62 2.17 -20.48
N ASN A 11 -19.69 1.07 -19.74
CA ASN A 11 -20.82 0.78 -18.84
C ASN A 11 -22.20 0.91 -19.52
N GLY A 12 -22.30 0.44 -20.76
CA GLY A 12 -23.54 0.48 -21.54
C GLY A 12 -23.84 1.83 -22.19
N VAL A 13 -22.98 2.82 -22.00
CA VAL A 13 -23.13 4.14 -22.61
C VAL A 13 -22.23 4.22 -23.84
N LYS A 14 -22.80 4.58 -24.98
CA LYS A 14 -22.04 4.78 -26.21
C LYS A 14 -21.59 6.24 -26.28
N LEU A 15 -20.29 6.40 -26.47
CA LEU A 15 -19.66 7.73 -26.57
C LEU A 15 -18.95 7.86 -27.91
N GLU A 16 -19.12 9.03 -28.55
CA GLU A 16 -18.37 9.37 -29.74
C GLU A 16 -17.10 10.11 -29.33
N VAL A 17 -15.95 9.59 -29.69
CA VAL A 17 -14.65 10.17 -29.33
C VAL A 17 -13.96 10.65 -30.58
N ASP A 18 -13.47 11.90 -30.55
CA ASP A 18 -12.70 12.50 -31.63
C ASP A 18 -11.20 12.20 -31.37
N LEU A 19 -10.63 11.33 -32.19
CA LEU A 19 -9.24 10.89 -32.01
C LEU A 19 -8.22 11.98 -32.35
N SER A 20 -8.63 13.02 -33.10
CA SER A 20 -7.71 14.13 -33.43
C SER A 20 -7.38 14.98 -32.19
N THR A 21 -8.29 15.01 -31.23
CA THR A 21 -8.11 15.78 -29.99
C THR A 21 -7.95 14.87 -28.76
N ALA A 22 -8.10 13.56 -28.97
CA ALA A 22 -7.99 12.61 -27.87
C ALA A 22 -6.55 12.51 -27.38
N ARG A 23 -6.40 12.43 -26.07
CA ARG A 23 -5.09 12.16 -25.46
C ARG A 23 -5.02 10.68 -25.14
N VAL A 24 -3.83 10.12 -25.26
CA VAL A 24 -3.59 8.77 -24.78
C VAL A 24 -3.65 8.83 -23.26
N VAL A 25 -4.61 8.10 -22.70
CA VAL A 25 -4.78 8.01 -21.26
C VAL A 25 -4.37 6.61 -20.86
N ASP A 26 -3.45 6.51 -19.93
CA ASP A 26 -3.07 5.22 -19.39
C ASP A 26 -4.26 4.63 -18.64
N GLU A 27 -4.64 3.43 -19.02
CA GLU A 27 -5.69 2.71 -18.33
C GLU A 27 -5.08 1.96 -17.14
N TYR A 28 -5.58 2.26 -15.96
CA TYR A 28 -5.18 1.56 -14.75
C TYR A 28 -6.24 0.53 -14.38
N ARG A 29 -5.78 -0.63 -13.94
CA ARG A 29 -6.66 -1.78 -13.59
C ARG A 29 -6.31 -2.31 -12.22
N VAL A 30 -7.32 -2.90 -11.56
CA VAL A 30 -7.08 -3.64 -10.33
C VAL A 30 -6.11 -4.79 -10.59
N GLY A 31 -5.12 -4.92 -9.72
CA GLY A 31 -4.06 -5.92 -9.86
C GLY A 31 -2.87 -5.47 -10.69
N GLN A 32 -2.94 -4.29 -11.29
CA GLN A 32 -1.86 -3.77 -12.11
C GLN A 32 -0.68 -3.32 -11.25
N ASN A 33 0.53 -3.68 -11.69
CA ASN A 33 1.76 -3.19 -11.08
C ASN A 33 2.05 -1.78 -11.56
N VAL A 34 2.35 -0.90 -10.64
CA VAL A 34 2.60 0.51 -10.93
C VAL A 34 3.85 0.99 -10.19
N LYS A 35 4.38 2.09 -10.64
CA LYS A 35 5.43 2.82 -9.96
C LYS A 35 4.79 4.06 -9.35
N VAL A 36 4.96 4.22 -8.05
CA VAL A 36 4.45 5.38 -7.34
C VAL A 36 5.62 6.29 -7.00
N LEU A 37 5.58 7.50 -7.51
CA LEU A 37 6.55 8.53 -7.17
C LEU A 37 6.00 9.29 -5.97
N MET A 38 6.77 9.32 -4.90
CA MET A 38 6.38 9.96 -3.65
C MET A 38 7.34 11.08 -3.33
N LYS A 39 6.78 12.20 -2.90
CA LYS A 39 7.59 13.34 -2.47
C LYS A 39 7.68 13.32 -0.94
N GLU A 40 8.87 13.07 -0.43
CA GLU A 40 9.15 13.10 1.00
C GLU A 40 10.37 13.97 1.24
N TYR A 41 10.27 14.86 2.23
CA TYR A 41 11.35 15.76 2.60
C TYR A 41 11.92 16.55 1.42
N GLY A 42 11.05 16.92 0.48
CA GLY A 42 11.44 17.71 -0.69
C GLY A 42 12.04 16.90 -1.84
N ASN A 43 12.23 15.62 -1.68
CA ASN A 43 12.79 14.74 -2.70
C ASN A 43 11.75 13.74 -3.20
N TRP A 44 11.82 13.45 -4.51
CA TRP A 44 11.00 12.43 -5.12
C TRP A 44 11.72 11.09 -5.12
N HIS A 45 11.01 10.04 -4.75
CA HIS A 45 11.53 8.68 -4.89
C HIS A 45 10.42 7.75 -5.38
N ALA A 46 10.81 6.67 -6.01
CA ALA A 46 9.89 5.71 -6.60
C ALA A 46 9.78 4.46 -5.75
N VAL A 47 8.54 4.00 -5.55
CA VAL A 47 8.29 2.73 -4.86
C VAL A 47 7.38 1.86 -5.73
N PRO A 48 7.53 0.53 -5.67
CA PRO A 48 6.63 -0.36 -6.39
C PRO A 48 5.28 -0.43 -5.70
N GLY A 49 4.22 -0.53 -6.50
CA GLY A 49 2.87 -0.62 -5.98
C GLY A 49 1.99 -1.53 -6.83
N VAL A 50 0.85 -1.86 -6.27
CA VAL A 50 -0.20 -2.63 -6.95
C VAL A 50 -1.52 -1.93 -6.69
N ILE A 51 -2.30 -1.73 -7.74
CA ILE A 51 -3.63 -1.17 -7.59
C ILE A 51 -4.54 -2.24 -6.99
N THR A 52 -5.15 -1.95 -5.85
CA THR A 52 -6.00 -2.90 -5.15
C THR A 52 -7.48 -2.70 -5.43
N GLU A 53 -7.91 -1.43 -5.53
CA GLU A 53 -9.30 -1.15 -5.85
C GLU A 53 -9.50 0.30 -6.29
N PHE A 54 -10.67 0.56 -6.86
CA PHE A 54 -11.13 1.91 -7.16
C PHE A 54 -12.35 2.18 -6.29
N VAL A 55 -12.32 3.26 -5.53
CA VAL A 55 -13.40 3.60 -4.59
C VAL A 55 -13.74 5.07 -4.69
N ASN A 56 -14.90 5.44 -4.15
CA ASN A 56 -15.23 6.84 -3.91
C ASN A 56 -14.95 7.12 -2.44
N PHE A 57 -14.01 8.00 -2.20
CA PHE A 57 -13.64 8.40 -0.86
C PHE A 57 -13.94 9.88 -0.69
N LYS A 58 -14.83 10.21 0.26
CA LYS A 58 -15.31 11.59 0.45
C LYS A 58 -15.83 12.21 -0.85
N GLU A 59 -16.61 11.43 -1.59
CA GLU A 59 -17.20 11.83 -2.87
C GLU A 59 -16.19 12.08 -4.00
N GLN A 60 -14.94 11.64 -3.82
CA GLN A 60 -13.91 11.75 -4.84
C GLN A 60 -13.54 10.37 -5.37
N PRO A 61 -13.39 10.23 -6.70
CA PRO A 61 -12.82 9.01 -7.26
C PRO A 61 -11.40 8.82 -6.73
N THR A 62 -11.13 7.64 -6.19
CA THR A 62 -9.87 7.36 -5.52
C THR A 62 -9.32 6.00 -5.97
N ILE A 63 -8.02 5.97 -6.23
CA ILE A 63 -7.31 4.73 -6.54
C ILE A 63 -6.59 4.28 -5.26
N VAL A 64 -6.92 3.08 -4.80
CA VAL A 64 -6.23 2.51 -3.63
C VAL A 64 -5.05 1.68 -4.13
N ILE A 65 -3.87 2.01 -3.64
CA ILE A 65 -2.61 1.41 -4.08
C ILE A 65 -1.88 0.86 -2.87
N ALA A 66 -1.56 -0.44 -2.91
CA ALA A 66 -0.65 -1.04 -1.93
C ALA A 66 0.77 -0.77 -2.42
N VAL A 67 1.59 -0.12 -1.60
CA VAL A 67 2.99 0.15 -1.93
C VAL A 67 3.90 -0.61 -0.99
N PHE A 68 5.03 -1.06 -1.52
CA PHE A 68 6.04 -1.75 -0.75
C PHE A 68 7.18 -0.78 -0.47
N LYS A 69 7.46 -0.56 0.80
CA LYS A 69 8.56 0.28 1.25
C LYS A 69 9.60 -0.54 1.97
N GLU A 70 10.85 -0.27 1.67
CA GLU A 70 11.99 -0.94 2.27
C GLU A 70 12.97 0.10 2.80
N ASP A 71 13.41 -0.07 4.04
CA ASP A 71 14.40 0.79 4.66
C ASP A 71 15.38 -0.03 5.50
N TYR A 72 16.22 0.65 6.27
CA TYR A 72 17.21 -0.02 7.11
C TYR A 72 16.60 -0.89 8.20
N SER A 73 15.41 -0.53 8.67
CA SER A 73 14.75 -1.24 9.76
C SER A 73 13.93 -2.44 9.28
N GLY A 74 13.71 -2.57 7.99
CA GLY A 74 12.94 -3.66 7.42
C GLY A 74 12.13 -3.24 6.20
N CYS A 75 10.98 -3.88 6.04
CA CYS A 75 10.07 -3.57 4.94
C CYS A 75 8.64 -3.45 5.46
N ASN A 76 7.81 -2.79 4.71
CA ASN A 76 6.43 -2.54 5.07
C ASN A 76 5.56 -2.40 3.83
N ILE A 77 4.27 -2.68 4.00
CA ILE A 77 3.26 -2.43 2.99
C ILE A 77 2.36 -1.33 3.53
N GLU A 78 2.21 -0.28 2.75
CA GLU A 78 1.32 0.83 3.07
C GLU A 78 0.29 0.97 1.98
N PHE A 79 -0.86 1.55 2.32
CA PHE A 79 -1.92 1.82 1.35
C PHE A 79 -2.02 3.31 1.11
N ILE A 80 -2.03 3.69 -0.17
CA ILE A 80 -2.17 5.07 -0.58
C ILE A 80 -3.53 5.24 -1.23
N TYR A 81 -4.24 6.28 -0.84
CA TYR A 81 -5.54 6.67 -1.42
C TYR A 81 -5.29 7.85 -2.35
N TYR A 82 -5.03 7.55 -3.62
CA TYR A 82 -4.64 8.55 -4.61
C TYR A 82 -5.88 9.18 -5.24
N ASN A 83 -6.02 10.49 -5.10
CA ASN A 83 -7.10 11.29 -5.67
C ASN A 83 -6.65 12.73 -5.89
N GLU A 84 -7.56 13.62 -6.29
CA GLU A 84 -7.22 15.02 -6.52
C GLU A 84 -6.66 15.74 -5.29
N GLU A 85 -7.12 15.35 -4.11
CA GLU A 85 -6.74 16.02 -2.86
C GLU A 85 -5.25 15.84 -2.54
N ASN A 86 -4.68 14.70 -2.90
CA ASN A 86 -3.26 14.41 -2.64
C ASN A 86 -2.42 14.23 -3.90
N ALA A 87 -2.94 14.64 -5.04
CA ALA A 87 -2.25 14.47 -6.32
C ALA A 87 -0.89 15.20 -6.37
N GLU A 88 -0.70 16.22 -5.55
CA GLU A 88 0.59 16.92 -5.48
C GLU A 88 1.70 16.12 -4.83
N LYS A 89 1.33 15.17 -3.97
CA LYS A 89 2.28 14.36 -3.20
C LYS A 89 2.71 13.09 -3.91
N TYR A 90 1.94 12.66 -4.89
CA TYR A 90 2.15 11.38 -5.56
C TYR A 90 2.05 11.53 -7.05
N GLU A 91 2.82 10.73 -7.76
CA GLU A 91 2.69 10.60 -9.20
C GLU A 91 2.67 9.12 -9.53
N LEU A 92 1.69 8.72 -10.32
CA LEU A 92 1.45 7.33 -10.66
C LEU A 92 1.89 7.07 -12.10
N ALA A 93 2.67 6.02 -12.31
CA ALA A 93 3.11 5.64 -13.64
C ALA A 93 3.03 4.12 -13.79
N PRO A 94 2.71 3.63 -14.99
CA PRO A 94 2.80 2.20 -15.23
C PRO A 94 4.25 1.75 -15.12
N THR A 95 4.47 0.52 -14.67
CA THR A 95 5.80 -0.05 -14.59
C THR A 95 5.87 -1.28 -15.48
N CYS A 96 7.03 -1.50 -16.09
CA CYS A 96 7.30 -2.72 -16.82
C CYS A 96 8.09 -3.69 -15.94
N GLU A 97 8.15 -4.94 -16.36
CA GLU A 97 8.77 -6.00 -15.56
C GLU A 97 10.23 -5.76 -15.20
N HIS A 98 10.89 -4.85 -15.89
CA HIS A 98 12.32 -4.60 -15.70
C HIS A 98 12.66 -3.39 -14.84
N GLU A 99 11.70 -2.53 -14.54
CA GLU A 99 11.98 -1.26 -13.86
C GLU A 99 12.12 -1.36 -12.34
N LEU A 100 11.27 -2.13 -11.71
CA LEU A 100 11.27 -2.26 -10.26
C LEU A 100 11.20 -3.73 -9.86
N LYS A 101 12.32 -4.42 -10.03
CA LYS A 101 12.41 -5.80 -9.57
C LYS A 101 12.61 -5.83 -8.07
N LEU A 102 11.61 -6.35 -7.38
CA LEU A 102 11.76 -6.68 -5.98
C LEU A 102 12.51 -7.99 -5.89
N ASN A 103 13.49 -8.03 -5.00
CA ASN A 103 14.10 -9.30 -4.63
C ASN A 103 13.16 -9.98 -3.64
N LYS A 104 12.40 -10.94 -4.14
CA LYS A 104 11.40 -11.65 -3.35
C LYS A 104 12.01 -12.30 -2.10
N GLU A 105 13.13 -12.97 -2.26
CA GLU A 105 13.81 -13.66 -1.14
C GLU A 105 14.23 -12.68 -0.07
N ARG A 106 14.82 -11.56 -0.48
CA ARG A 106 15.27 -10.53 0.44
C ARG A 106 14.10 -9.91 1.21
N ALA A 107 13.00 -9.63 0.51
CA ALA A 107 11.80 -9.06 1.14
C ALA A 107 11.20 -10.04 2.15
N VAL A 108 11.05 -11.30 1.76
CA VAL A 108 10.53 -12.34 2.65
C VAL A 108 11.45 -12.52 3.87
N ASP A 109 12.77 -12.51 3.66
CA ASP A 109 13.73 -12.63 4.77
C ASP A 109 13.59 -11.47 5.75
N LYS A 110 13.37 -10.25 5.27
CA LYS A 110 13.18 -9.09 6.14
C LYS A 110 11.90 -9.21 6.97
N PHE A 111 10.81 -9.68 6.37
CA PHE A 111 9.59 -9.96 7.11
C PHE A 111 9.83 -11.06 8.16
N ASN A 112 10.52 -12.11 7.78
CA ASN A 112 10.81 -13.23 8.69
C ASN A 112 11.67 -12.82 9.87
N VAL A 113 12.68 -11.99 9.65
CA VAL A 113 13.50 -11.43 10.73
C VAL A 113 12.63 -10.67 11.73
N LYS A 114 11.72 -9.85 11.22
CA LYS A 114 10.81 -9.07 12.06
C LYS A 114 9.88 -9.98 12.86
N ILE A 115 9.33 -11.00 12.20
CA ILE A 115 8.47 -12.00 12.85
C ILE A 115 9.20 -12.68 13.99
N GLU A 116 10.44 -13.13 13.77
CA GLU A 116 11.24 -13.78 14.81
C GLU A 116 11.57 -12.83 15.96
N GLN A 117 11.84 -11.57 15.67
CA GLN A 117 12.07 -10.55 16.70
C GLN A 117 10.83 -10.37 17.58
N TYR A 118 9.64 -10.32 16.99
CA TYR A 118 8.41 -10.19 17.76
C TYR A 118 8.08 -11.45 18.55
N LYS A 119 8.36 -12.63 18.01
CA LYS A 119 8.23 -13.89 18.74
C LYS A 119 9.13 -13.92 19.98
N ALA A 120 10.37 -13.45 19.83
CA ALA A 120 11.29 -13.37 20.97
C ALA A 120 10.79 -12.38 22.03
N LYS A 121 10.25 -11.25 21.61
CA LYS A 121 9.67 -10.26 22.53
C LYS A 121 8.47 -10.82 23.27
N ILE A 122 7.60 -11.55 22.57
CA ILE A 122 6.44 -12.19 23.18
C ILE A 122 6.90 -13.20 24.24
N ALA A 123 7.87 -14.04 23.91
CA ALA A 123 8.41 -15.02 24.84
C ALA A 123 9.02 -14.35 26.08
N GLU A 124 9.73 -13.25 25.90
CA GLU A 124 10.29 -12.46 27.00
C GLU A 124 9.20 -11.89 27.90
N ILE A 125 8.16 -11.33 27.32
CA ILE A 125 7.04 -10.76 28.09
C ILE A 125 6.27 -11.85 28.82
N GLU A 126 6.06 -12.99 28.17
CA GLU A 126 5.42 -14.15 28.81
C GLU A 126 6.22 -14.63 30.01
N ALA A 127 7.54 -14.71 29.89
CA ALA A 127 8.41 -15.12 30.99
C ALA A 127 8.32 -14.11 32.14
N LYS A 128 8.28 -12.82 31.85
CA LYS A 128 8.14 -11.79 32.86
C LYS A 128 6.78 -11.85 33.56
N ARG A 129 5.72 -12.09 32.80
CA ARG A 129 4.40 -12.29 33.37
C ARG A 129 4.37 -13.47 34.31
N ASP A 130 4.93 -14.60 33.89
CA ASP A 130 4.95 -15.82 34.68
C ASP A 130 5.78 -15.63 35.96
N TYR A 131 6.91 -14.94 35.84
CA TYR A 131 7.73 -14.58 37.00
C TYR A 131 6.96 -13.69 37.98
N PHE A 132 6.26 -12.71 37.45
CA PHE A 132 5.42 -11.80 38.25
C PHE A 132 4.35 -12.58 39.01
N LEU A 133 3.64 -13.47 38.33
CA LEU A 133 2.59 -14.25 38.95
C LEU A 133 3.13 -15.20 40.04
N LYS A 134 4.34 -15.70 39.84
CA LYS A 134 4.95 -16.65 40.79
C LYS A 134 5.53 -15.99 42.03
N TYR A 135 6.23 -14.85 41.85
CA TYR A 135 7.03 -14.26 42.92
C TYR A 135 6.43 -13.00 43.53
N PHE A 136 5.45 -12.41 42.94
CA PHE A 136 4.83 -11.20 43.46
C PHE A 136 3.44 -11.46 44.08
N ASP A 137 3.13 -12.67 44.30
CA ASP A 137 1.82 -13.08 44.83
C ASP A 137 1.43 -12.35 46.10
N LYS A 138 2.39 -12.11 46.99
CA LYS A 138 2.16 -11.41 48.25
C LYS A 138 1.77 -9.95 48.12
N HIS A 139 2.02 -9.39 46.93
CA HIS A 139 1.70 -7.99 46.66
C HIS A 139 0.33 -7.83 46.01
N PHE A 140 -0.34 -8.92 45.67
CA PHE A 140 -1.65 -8.85 45.05
C PHE A 140 -2.73 -8.51 46.09
N SER A 141 -3.70 -7.74 45.66
CA SER A 141 -4.82 -7.38 46.50
C SER A 141 -5.74 -8.58 46.69
N GLU A 142 -6.23 -8.79 47.90
CA GLU A 142 -7.15 -9.84 48.23
C GLU A 142 -8.60 -9.37 48.34
N LYS A 143 -8.87 -8.15 47.97
CA LYS A 143 -10.19 -7.54 48.13
C LYS A 143 -11.31 -8.17 47.30
N GLU A 144 -10.94 -8.95 46.34
CA GLU A 144 -11.86 -9.51 45.35
C GLU A 144 -12.87 -10.51 45.99
N GLU A 145 -12.59 -10.95 47.16
CA GLU A 145 -13.41 -11.95 47.82
C GLU A 145 -14.65 -11.38 48.53
N ASP A 146 -14.76 -10.10 48.60
CA ASP A 146 -15.89 -9.46 49.28
C ASP A 146 -17.10 -9.21 48.39
#